data_5c31567cc7dd9c48260859b77935a59f
#
_entry.id   5c31567cc7dd9c48260859b77935a59f
#
_cell.length_a   1.000
_cell.length_b   1.000
_cell.length_c   1.000
_cell.angle_alpha   90.00
_cell.angle_beta   90.00
_cell.angle_gamma   90.00
#
_symmetry.space_group_name_H-M   'P 1'
#
loop_
_entity.id
_entity.type
_entity.pdbx_description
1 polymer ?
#
loop_
_entity_poly.entity_id
_entity_poly.type
_entity_poly.pdbx_seq_one_letter_code
_entity_poly.pdbx_strand_id
1 'polypeptide(L)'
;MRKLCPTLTLIILCLAGSLLGCDNKETPKEPQTYVQSIAASNTPEEKATFFNAVNGVEIKVTYYYKGDVVLRQDVDNKMTYASAGVSNKEEAQRRFEQISNAYKNTAGVTETINYQDDYVTENITVDYTKANISELCKLPGTSLTDCNAQYLSMILSEKMVLKQGFKKE
;
A
#
# COMPACT_ATOMS: atom_id res chain seq x y z
N MET A 1 11.71 32.52 48.06
CA MET A 1 12.47 31.66 48.99
C MET A 1 12.77 30.38 48.27
N ARG A 2 13.99 30.24 47.74
CA ARG A 2 15.08 29.39 48.30
C ARG A 2 14.61 27.93 48.46
N LYS A 3 15.21 26.86 47.85
CA LYS A 3 16.65 26.49 47.70
C LYS A 3 16.71 25.43 46.58
N LEU A 4 17.59 25.48 45.61
CA LEU A 4 18.97 24.97 45.51
C LEU A 4 19.18 23.50 45.88
N CYS A 5 19.54 22.75 44.81
CA CYS A 5 20.62 21.78 44.56
C CYS A 5 21.24 21.05 45.82
N PRO A 6 21.99 19.95 45.65
CA PRO A 6 22.93 19.61 44.59
C PRO A 6 23.10 18.10 44.25
N THR A 7 23.72 17.88 43.11
CA THR A 7 24.75 16.89 42.70
C THR A 7 24.98 15.63 43.57
N LEU A 8 25.10 14.47 42.92
CA LEU A 8 26.32 13.67 43.06
C LEU A 8 26.48 12.65 41.94
N THR A 9 27.58 12.79 41.28
CA THR A 9 28.23 11.88 40.34
C THR A 9 28.51 10.52 41.03
N LEU A 10 28.21 9.40 40.35
CA LEU A 10 28.92 8.16 40.62
C LEU A 10 29.15 7.39 39.34
N ILE A 11 30.37 7.41 38.89
CA ILE A 11 30.98 6.54 37.90
C ILE A 11 31.13 5.18 38.56
N ILE A 12 30.55 4.13 37.99
CA ILE A 12 30.97 2.76 38.26
C ILE A 12 31.25 2.07 36.91
N LEU A 13 32.54 1.88 36.74
CA LEU A 13 33.19 1.04 35.73
C LEU A 13 33.12 -0.41 36.25
N CYS A 14 32.50 -1.32 35.49
CA CYS A 14 32.64 -2.76 35.62
C CYS A 14 32.55 -3.41 34.26
N LEU A 15 33.69 -3.67 33.66
CA LEU A 15 34.33 -4.96 33.37
C LEU A 15 33.48 -6.02 32.62
N ALA A 16 34.00 -6.26 31.47
CA ALA A 16 33.95 -7.42 30.58
C ALA A 16 33.28 -8.69 31.14
N GLY A 17 32.30 -9.14 30.38
CA GLY A 17 31.79 -10.50 30.39
C GLY A 17 31.43 -10.90 28.97
N SER A 18 32.39 -11.47 28.23
CA SER A 18 32.17 -12.12 26.95
C SER A 18 31.31 -13.35 27.17
N LEU A 19 30.04 -13.30 26.80
CA LEU A 19 29.24 -14.49 26.54
C LEU A 19 28.88 -14.52 25.07
N LEU A 20 29.59 -15.37 24.35
CA LEU A 20 29.21 -15.87 23.04
C LEU A 20 27.88 -16.64 23.18
N GLY A 21 26.79 -15.94 23.05
CA GLY A 21 25.45 -16.48 22.82
C GLY A 21 25.09 -16.23 21.38
N CYS A 22 25.18 -17.23 20.52
CA CYS A 22 24.52 -17.23 19.23
C CYS A 22 23.01 -17.31 19.47
N ASP A 23 22.39 -16.19 19.74
CA ASP A 23 20.95 -16.02 19.62
C ASP A 23 20.70 -15.44 18.23
N ASN A 24 20.35 -16.30 17.27
CA ASN A 24 19.74 -15.92 16.01
C ASN A 24 18.34 -15.35 16.28
N LYS A 25 18.28 -14.21 16.96
CA LYS A 25 17.12 -13.33 16.84
C LYS A 25 17.29 -12.59 15.54
N GLU A 26 16.66 -13.12 14.48
CA GLU A 26 16.40 -12.32 13.28
C GLU A 26 15.72 -11.03 13.74
N THR A 27 16.43 -9.93 13.63
CA THR A 27 15.85 -8.60 13.80
C THR A 27 14.68 -8.52 12.82
N PRO A 28 13.48 -8.08 13.24
CA PRO A 28 12.38 -7.91 12.30
C PRO A 28 12.87 -7.05 11.14
N LYS A 29 12.94 -7.62 9.94
CA LYS A 29 13.32 -6.88 8.73
C LYS A 29 12.29 -5.76 8.53
N GLU A 30 12.75 -4.58 8.13
CA GLU A 30 11.84 -3.54 7.72
C GLU A 30 10.83 -4.09 6.68
N PRO A 31 9.55 -3.70 6.72
CA PRO A 31 8.50 -4.27 5.87
C PRO A 31 8.88 -4.34 4.38
N GLN A 32 9.47 -3.29 3.85
CA GLN A 32 9.96 -3.22 2.48
C GLN A 32 11.03 -4.28 2.17
N THR A 33 11.96 -4.50 3.09
CA THR A 33 13.04 -5.50 2.95
C THR A 33 12.46 -6.92 2.89
N TYR A 34 11.37 -7.19 3.63
CA TYR A 34 10.69 -8.49 3.57
C TYR A 34 10.08 -8.73 2.20
N VAL A 35 9.28 -7.80 1.67
CA VAL A 35 8.64 -7.92 0.35
C VAL A 35 9.71 -8.07 -0.76
N GLN A 36 10.80 -7.30 -0.70
CA GLN A 36 11.92 -7.42 -1.63
C GLN A 36 12.58 -8.79 -1.57
N SER A 37 12.74 -9.39 -0.39
CA SER A 37 13.31 -10.73 -0.23
C SER A 37 12.42 -11.80 -0.86
N ILE A 38 11.10 -11.68 -0.75
CA ILE A 38 10.14 -12.57 -1.38
C ILE A 38 10.14 -12.36 -2.90
N ALA A 39 10.22 -11.12 -3.39
CA ALA A 39 10.34 -10.82 -4.82
C ALA A 39 11.56 -11.49 -5.45
N ALA A 40 12.70 -11.47 -4.75
CA ALA A 40 13.95 -12.11 -5.20
C ALA A 40 13.98 -13.63 -5.02
N SER A 41 13.01 -14.24 -4.33
CA SER A 41 12.95 -15.69 -4.09
C SER A 41 12.64 -16.47 -5.39
N ASN A 42 12.95 -17.76 -5.38
CA ASN A 42 12.64 -18.68 -6.48
C ASN A 42 11.17 -19.14 -6.50
N THR A 43 10.32 -18.67 -5.56
CA THR A 43 8.88 -18.94 -5.58
C THR A 43 8.28 -18.39 -6.89
N PRO A 44 7.52 -19.16 -7.66
CA PRO A 44 6.86 -18.67 -8.87
C PRO A 44 5.96 -17.46 -8.56
N GLU A 45 5.97 -16.47 -9.45
CA GLU A 45 5.00 -15.39 -9.40
C GLU A 45 3.68 -15.86 -10.00
N GLU A 46 2.60 -15.61 -9.29
CA GLU A 46 1.23 -15.90 -9.68
C GLU A 46 0.46 -14.60 -9.92
N LYS A 47 -0.66 -14.72 -10.61
CA LYS A 47 -1.56 -13.60 -10.91
C LYS A 47 -3.00 -13.99 -10.63
N ALA A 48 -3.75 -13.08 -10.01
CA ALA A 48 -5.20 -13.19 -9.84
C ALA A 48 -5.87 -11.87 -10.21
N THR A 49 -6.94 -11.94 -11.01
CA THR A 49 -7.70 -10.78 -11.49
C THR A 49 -9.13 -10.86 -10.98
N PHE A 50 -9.66 -9.73 -10.57
CA PHE A 50 -11.01 -9.56 -10.05
C PHE A 50 -11.69 -8.39 -10.73
N PHE A 51 -12.95 -8.54 -11.07
CA PHE A 51 -13.76 -7.53 -11.74
C PHE A 51 -15.05 -7.25 -10.99
N ASN A 52 -15.43 -5.97 -10.94
CA ASN A 52 -16.75 -5.52 -10.49
C ASN A 52 -17.25 -4.39 -11.39
N ALA A 53 -18.56 -4.42 -11.68
CA ALA A 53 -19.23 -3.36 -12.44
C ALA A 53 -20.58 -3.06 -11.80
N VAL A 54 -20.75 -1.84 -11.30
CA VAL A 54 -21.94 -1.40 -10.57
C VAL A 54 -22.16 0.10 -10.80
N ASN A 55 -23.39 0.48 -11.15
CA ASN A 55 -23.84 1.89 -11.23
C ASN A 55 -22.93 2.82 -12.05
N GLY A 56 -22.41 2.34 -13.19
CA GLY A 56 -21.56 3.14 -14.08
C GLY A 56 -20.09 3.25 -13.60
N VAL A 57 -19.70 2.43 -12.62
CA VAL A 57 -18.30 2.23 -12.20
C VAL A 57 -17.90 0.80 -12.54
N GLU A 58 -16.82 0.65 -13.30
CA GLU A 58 -16.17 -0.63 -13.60
C GLU A 58 -14.78 -0.60 -12.94
N ILE A 59 -14.46 -1.65 -12.19
CA ILE A 59 -13.16 -1.78 -11.51
C ILE A 59 -12.60 -3.16 -11.80
N LYS A 60 -11.38 -3.20 -12.31
CA LYS A 60 -10.60 -4.43 -12.45
C LYS A 60 -9.35 -4.31 -11.60
N VAL A 61 -9.17 -5.28 -10.69
CA VAL A 61 -8.00 -5.36 -9.83
C VAL A 61 -7.21 -6.62 -10.19
N THR A 62 -5.92 -6.46 -10.45
CA THR A 62 -5.00 -7.56 -10.72
C THR A 62 -3.90 -7.55 -9.67
N TYR A 63 -3.75 -8.67 -8.96
CA TYR A 63 -2.66 -8.90 -8.02
C TYR A 63 -1.61 -9.80 -8.65
N TYR A 64 -0.33 -9.44 -8.46
CA TYR A 64 0.84 -10.26 -8.77
C TYR A 64 1.51 -10.59 -7.44
N TYR A 65 1.70 -11.88 -7.15
CA TYR A 65 2.08 -12.32 -5.81
C TYR A 65 2.96 -13.57 -5.84
N LYS A 66 3.69 -13.80 -4.75
CA LYS A 66 4.43 -15.03 -4.49
C LYS A 66 4.01 -15.59 -3.14
N GLY A 67 3.43 -16.81 -3.15
CA GLY A 67 2.77 -17.37 -1.96
C GLY A 67 1.64 -16.46 -1.49
N ASP A 68 1.72 -15.91 -0.28
CA ASP A 68 0.71 -14.96 0.25
C ASP A 68 1.14 -13.49 0.13
N VAL A 69 2.30 -13.17 -0.44
CA VAL A 69 2.83 -11.81 -0.50
C VAL A 69 2.55 -11.17 -1.84
N VAL A 70 1.71 -10.12 -1.85
CA VAL A 70 1.48 -9.31 -3.05
C VAL A 70 2.70 -8.45 -3.31
N LEU A 71 3.23 -8.53 -4.53
CA LEU A 71 4.37 -7.75 -5.00
C LEU A 71 3.94 -6.51 -5.78
N ARG A 72 2.87 -6.64 -6.57
CA ARG A 72 2.29 -5.56 -7.37
C ARG A 72 0.78 -5.69 -7.43
N GLN A 73 0.12 -4.57 -7.47
CA GLN A 73 -1.31 -4.46 -7.74
C GLN A 73 -1.54 -3.46 -8.86
N ASP A 74 -2.30 -3.87 -9.87
CA ASP A 74 -2.79 -2.99 -10.92
C ASP A 74 -4.30 -2.81 -10.73
N VAL A 75 -4.77 -1.57 -10.81
CA VAL A 75 -6.20 -1.23 -10.73
C VAL A 75 -6.57 -0.45 -11.98
N ASP A 76 -7.52 -0.98 -12.75
CA ASP A 76 -8.12 -0.31 -13.90
C ASP A 76 -9.54 0.13 -13.51
N ASN A 77 -9.77 1.42 -13.46
CA ASN A 77 -11.05 2.03 -13.17
C ASN A 77 -11.63 2.67 -14.44
N LYS A 78 -12.95 2.51 -14.63
CA LYS A 78 -13.73 3.31 -15.56
C LYS A 78 -14.98 3.81 -14.84
N MET A 79 -15.23 5.10 -14.91
CA MET A 79 -16.31 5.74 -14.17
C MET A 79 -16.99 6.79 -15.04
N THR A 80 -18.33 6.70 -15.21
CA THR A 80 -19.09 7.75 -15.89
C THR A 80 -19.09 9.04 -15.06
N TYR A 81 -19.20 10.19 -15.69
CA TYR A 81 -19.28 11.46 -14.96
C TYR A 81 -20.48 11.50 -14.01
N ALA A 82 -21.60 10.92 -14.43
CA ALA A 82 -22.79 10.82 -13.58
C ALA A 82 -22.53 10.04 -12.29
N SER A 83 -21.81 8.89 -12.35
CA SER A 83 -21.46 8.12 -11.16
C SER A 83 -20.39 8.79 -10.30
N ALA A 84 -19.52 9.61 -10.91
CA ALA A 84 -18.57 10.46 -10.17
C ALA A 84 -19.24 11.70 -9.53
N GLY A 85 -20.51 11.97 -9.83
CA GLY A 85 -21.23 13.16 -9.34
C GLY A 85 -20.67 14.46 -9.93
N VAL A 86 -20.21 14.43 -11.20
CA VAL A 86 -19.72 15.58 -11.97
C VAL A 86 -20.48 15.68 -13.27
N SER A 87 -20.56 16.89 -13.84
CA SER A 87 -21.40 17.19 -14.99
C SER A 87 -20.65 17.14 -16.32
N ASN A 88 -19.33 17.30 -16.29
CA ASN A 88 -18.50 17.39 -17.49
C ASN A 88 -17.02 17.11 -17.19
N LYS A 89 -16.23 17.09 -18.26
CA LYS A 89 -14.79 16.81 -18.23
C LYS A 89 -14.00 17.79 -17.35
N GLU A 90 -14.30 19.08 -17.47
CA GLU A 90 -13.59 20.13 -16.72
C GLU A 90 -13.83 20.02 -15.22
N GLU A 91 -15.04 19.65 -14.82
CA GLU A 91 -15.38 19.40 -13.41
C GLU A 91 -14.68 18.13 -12.91
N ALA A 92 -14.66 17.07 -13.72
CA ALA A 92 -13.94 15.84 -13.41
C ALA A 92 -12.43 16.12 -13.22
N GLN A 93 -11.82 16.86 -14.12
CA GLN A 93 -10.40 17.23 -14.02
C GLN A 93 -10.09 17.96 -12.70
N ARG A 94 -10.87 18.98 -12.37
CA ARG A 94 -10.68 19.72 -11.09
C ARG A 94 -10.85 18.84 -9.86
N ARG A 95 -11.84 17.92 -9.90
CA ARG A 95 -12.13 17.03 -8.76
C ARG A 95 -11.06 15.99 -8.54
N PHE A 96 -10.54 15.39 -9.60
CA PHE A 96 -9.55 14.32 -9.48
C PHE A 96 -8.10 14.82 -9.37
N GLU A 97 -7.82 16.08 -9.70
CA GLU A 97 -6.46 16.64 -9.65
C GLU A 97 -5.79 16.51 -8.28
N GLN A 98 -6.52 16.79 -7.20
CA GLN A 98 -5.98 16.69 -5.84
C GLN A 98 -5.66 15.24 -5.45
N ILE A 99 -6.55 14.31 -5.83
CA ILE A 99 -6.37 12.88 -5.59
C ILE A 99 -5.18 12.38 -6.38
N SER A 100 -5.12 12.69 -7.67
CA SER A 100 -4.03 12.33 -8.58
C SER A 100 -2.67 12.84 -8.08
N ASN A 101 -2.60 14.05 -7.54
CA ASN A 101 -1.36 14.59 -6.97
C ASN A 101 -0.88 13.78 -5.76
N ALA A 102 -1.78 13.28 -4.92
CA ALA A 102 -1.41 12.41 -3.80
C ALA A 102 -0.79 11.09 -4.29
N TYR A 103 -1.41 10.44 -5.28
CA TYR A 103 -0.91 9.20 -5.86
C TYR A 103 0.46 9.39 -6.53
N LYS A 104 0.62 10.40 -7.37
CA LYS A 104 1.88 10.69 -8.11
C LYS A 104 3.07 11.00 -7.20
N ASN A 105 2.82 11.51 -6.00
CA ASN A 105 3.87 11.85 -5.04
C ASN A 105 4.18 10.70 -4.06
N THR A 106 3.56 9.53 -4.21
CA THR A 106 3.77 8.39 -3.32
C THR A 106 4.74 7.39 -3.96
N ALA A 107 5.80 7.05 -3.24
CA ALA A 107 6.79 6.09 -3.71
C ALA A 107 6.16 4.73 -4.04
N GLY A 108 6.53 4.14 -5.18
CA GLY A 108 5.99 2.85 -5.63
C GLY A 108 4.59 2.93 -6.22
N VAL A 109 4.00 4.12 -6.35
CA VAL A 109 2.69 4.32 -7.00
C VAL A 109 2.87 5.01 -8.34
N THR A 110 2.16 4.54 -9.35
CA THR A 110 2.04 5.18 -10.67
C THR A 110 0.57 5.30 -11.00
N GLU A 111 0.15 6.47 -11.44
CA GLU A 111 -1.22 6.75 -11.84
C GLU A 111 -1.27 7.40 -13.22
N THR A 112 -2.26 7.00 -14.02
CA THR A 112 -2.61 7.63 -15.29
C THR A 112 -4.10 7.82 -15.36
N ILE A 113 -4.56 9.06 -15.58
CA ILE A 113 -5.98 9.39 -15.76
C ILE A 113 -6.20 9.89 -17.19
N ASN A 114 -7.24 9.38 -17.84
CA ASN A 114 -7.69 9.82 -19.15
C ASN A 114 -9.16 10.24 -19.09
N TYR A 115 -9.42 11.47 -19.49
CA TYR A 115 -10.75 12.07 -19.50
C TYR A 115 -11.35 11.98 -20.91
N GLN A 116 -12.45 11.26 -21.05
CA GLN A 116 -13.24 11.15 -22.27
C GLN A 116 -14.41 12.15 -22.25
N ASP A 117 -15.35 12.04 -23.18
CA ASP A 117 -16.47 13.00 -23.26
C ASP A 117 -17.51 12.79 -22.15
N ASP A 118 -17.72 11.53 -21.68
CA ASP A 118 -18.77 11.15 -20.73
C ASP A 118 -18.28 10.25 -19.58
N TYR A 119 -17.00 9.87 -19.58
CA TYR A 119 -16.40 9.05 -18.56
C TYR A 119 -14.91 9.36 -18.36
N VAL A 120 -14.37 8.90 -17.26
CA VAL A 120 -12.94 8.90 -16.96
C VAL A 120 -12.45 7.45 -16.84
N THR A 121 -11.23 7.19 -17.30
CA THR A 121 -10.48 5.98 -16.97
C THR A 121 -9.26 6.34 -16.14
N GLU A 122 -8.97 5.51 -15.16
CA GLU A 122 -7.82 5.64 -14.30
C GLU A 122 -7.10 4.29 -14.21
N ASN A 123 -5.80 4.30 -14.35
CA ASN A 123 -4.95 3.15 -14.17
C ASN A 123 -3.99 3.47 -13.02
N ILE A 124 -4.01 2.65 -11.98
CA ILE A 124 -3.11 2.76 -10.83
C ILE A 124 -2.29 1.49 -10.73
N THR A 125 -0.97 1.63 -10.64
CA THR A 125 -0.06 0.53 -10.30
C THR A 125 0.59 0.82 -8.96
N VAL A 126 0.56 -0.14 -8.04
CA VAL A 126 1.27 -0.12 -6.77
C VAL A 126 2.33 -1.21 -6.78
N ASP A 127 3.58 -0.84 -6.72
CA ASP A 127 4.74 -1.72 -6.57
C ASP A 127 5.11 -1.81 -5.07
N TYR A 128 4.68 -2.88 -4.42
CA TYR A 128 4.90 -3.10 -2.98
C TYR A 128 6.36 -3.39 -2.63
N THR A 129 7.23 -3.64 -3.60
CA THR A 129 8.67 -3.71 -3.37
C THR A 129 9.30 -2.34 -3.13
N LYS A 130 8.58 -1.26 -3.44
CA LYS A 130 8.99 0.15 -3.31
C LYS A 130 8.06 0.97 -2.43
N ALA A 131 6.77 0.62 -2.39
CA ALA A 131 5.77 1.34 -1.64
C ALA A 131 5.82 0.99 -0.14
N ASN A 132 5.51 1.96 0.71
CA ASN A 132 5.33 1.76 2.14
C ASN A 132 3.83 1.68 2.46
N ILE A 133 3.38 0.60 3.10
CA ILE A 133 1.96 0.37 3.42
C ILE A 133 1.41 1.51 4.29
N SER A 134 2.17 2.03 5.25
CA SER A 134 1.72 3.13 6.10
C SER A 134 1.51 4.44 5.32
N GLU A 135 2.27 4.68 4.24
CA GLU A 135 2.04 5.82 3.35
C GLU A 135 0.86 5.59 2.42
N LEU A 136 0.71 4.35 1.89
CA LEU A 136 -0.45 3.99 1.07
C LEU A 136 -1.77 4.15 1.84
N CYS A 137 -1.79 3.88 3.14
CA CYS A 137 -2.97 4.08 3.99
C CYS A 137 -3.44 5.54 4.06
N LYS A 138 -2.57 6.51 3.79
CA LYS A 138 -2.90 7.93 3.80
C LYS A 138 -3.54 8.41 2.50
N LEU A 139 -3.47 7.58 1.46
CA LEU A 139 -4.03 7.94 0.15
C LEU A 139 -5.55 7.95 0.19
N PRO A 140 -6.19 8.93 -0.47
CA PRO A 140 -7.63 8.96 -0.61
C PRO A 140 -8.12 7.73 -1.38
N GLY A 141 -9.20 7.11 -0.95
CA GLY A 141 -9.78 5.94 -1.61
C GLY A 141 -9.09 4.60 -1.34
N THR A 142 -8.04 4.57 -0.50
CA THR A 142 -7.42 3.31 -0.10
C THR A 142 -8.40 2.40 0.65
N SER A 143 -8.31 1.10 0.42
CA SER A 143 -9.05 0.06 1.15
C SER A 143 -8.16 -0.70 2.16
N LEU A 144 -6.92 -0.27 2.35
CA LEU A 144 -6.02 -0.87 3.32
C LEU A 144 -6.55 -0.65 4.74
N THR A 145 -6.62 -1.73 5.53
CA THR A 145 -7.16 -1.71 6.90
C THR A 145 -6.08 -1.87 7.98
N ASP A 146 -4.96 -2.48 7.65
CA ASP A 146 -3.81 -2.62 8.54
C ASP A 146 -2.61 -1.83 8.00
N CYS A 147 -2.44 -0.63 8.51
CA CYS A 147 -1.37 0.28 8.10
C CYS A 147 0.01 -0.06 8.69
N ASN A 148 0.08 -1.02 9.59
CA ASN A 148 1.31 -1.53 10.19
C ASN A 148 1.70 -2.90 9.64
N ALA A 149 0.95 -3.43 8.66
CA ALA A 149 1.26 -4.69 8.03
C ALA A 149 2.65 -4.66 7.37
N GLN A 150 3.38 -5.77 7.45
CA GLN A 150 4.66 -5.92 6.77
C GLN A 150 4.53 -6.14 5.26
N TYR A 151 3.39 -6.66 4.82
CA TYR A 151 3.07 -6.93 3.43
C TYR A 151 1.56 -6.96 3.21
N LEU A 152 1.13 -6.82 1.96
CA LEU A 152 -0.25 -7.06 1.58
C LEU A 152 -0.47 -8.56 1.36
N SER A 153 -1.35 -9.18 2.15
CA SER A 153 -1.69 -10.60 2.04
C SER A 153 -2.62 -10.83 0.87
N MET A 154 -2.26 -11.75 -0.04
CA MET A 154 -3.12 -12.16 -1.16
C MET A 154 -4.40 -12.84 -0.68
N ILE A 155 -4.31 -13.73 0.33
CA ILE A 155 -5.45 -14.44 0.90
C ILE A 155 -6.47 -13.44 1.48
N LEU A 156 -6.01 -12.42 2.22
CA LEU A 156 -6.90 -11.42 2.80
C LEU A 156 -7.45 -10.47 1.73
N SER A 157 -6.64 -10.12 0.72
CA SER A 157 -7.06 -9.27 -0.40
C SER A 157 -8.15 -9.94 -1.23
N GLU A 158 -7.98 -11.21 -1.62
CA GLU A 158 -9.01 -11.99 -2.32
C GLU A 158 -10.32 -12.05 -1.52
N LYS A 159 -10.24 -12.40 -0.23
CA LYS A 159 -11.41 -12.41 0.66
C LYS A 159 -12.12 -11.07 0.71
N MET A 160 -11.37 -9.97 0.75
CA MET A 160 -11.93 -8.63 0.83
C MET A 160 -12.64 -8.24 -0.46
N VAL A 161 -12.02 -8.41 -1.63
CA VAL A 161 -12.64 -8.03 -2.91
C VAL A 161 -13.86 -8.89 -3.22
N LEU A 162 -13.82 -10.20 -2.93
CA LEU A 162 -14.99 -11.07 -3.07
C LEU A 162 -16.16 -10.63 -2.17
N LYS A 163 -15.86 -10.23 -0.93
CA LYS A 163 -16.89 -9.68 -0.01
C LYS A 163 -17.48 -8.36 -0.53
N GLN A 164 -16.72 -7.57 -1.29
CA GLN A 164 -17.18 -6.33 -1.93
C GLN A 164 -17.94 -6.58 -3.24
N GLY A 165 -18.17 -7.84 -3.63
CA GLY A 165 -18.95 -8.20 -4.81
C GLY A 165 -18.13 -8.33 -6.09
N PHE A 166 -16.81 -8.29 -6.02
CA PHE A 166 -15.96 -8.62 -7.17
C PHE A 166 -16.10 -10.10 -7.53
N LYS A 167 -15.89 -10.40 -8.81
CA LYS A 167 -15.82 -11.76 -9.34
C LYS A 167 -14.40 -12.02 -9.81
N LYS A 168 -13.89 -13.20 -9.52
CA LYS A 168 -12.59 -13.66 -10.03
C LYS A 168 -12.73 -14.01 -11.51
N GLU A 169 -11.79 -13.54 -12.33
CA GLU A 169 -11.67 -13.86 -13.76
C GLU A 169 -10.70 -15.03 -14.00
#